data_25c8e60e103304971c0b41df1ffe6027
#
_entry.id   25c8e60e103304971c0b41df1ffe6027
#
_cell.length_a   1.000
_cell.length_b   1.000
_cell.length_c   1.000
_cell.angle_alpha   90.00
_cell.angle_beta   90.00
_cell.angle_gamma   90.00
#
_symmetry.space_group_name_H-M   'P 1'
#
loop_
_entity.id
_entity.type
_entity.pdbx_description
1 polymer ?
#
loop_
_entity_poly.entity_id
_entity_poly.type
_entity_poly.pdbx_seq_one_letter_code
_entity_poly.pdbx_strand_id
1 'polypeptide(L)'
;SDLSEAQIRSLQKKQADSNADWRKEWLDPPPDKLREHRYQLLLSRTEDFYGTLQEPQKAALRSYIAQSSFDPQRTYAERQRRQQDLVQVLRKIAAERGNTDQTRALLRGYLARLNTSPDAAYQRYATTLVDEGCTGFAQVHSAMTPAQRLQAVASIGAYEQDFITLAAQRVAP
;
A
#
# COMPACT_ATOMS: atom_id res chain seq x y z
N SER A 1 10.42 -16.35 -22.23
CA SER A 1 10.88 -16.68 -20.88
C SER A 1 9.91 -17.70 -20.30
N ASP A 2 10.38 -18.92 -20.11
CA ASP A 2 9.53 -20.03 -19.64
C ASP A 2 9.42 -19.97 -18.12
N LEU A 3 8.29 -19.50 -17.63
CA LEU A 3 7.96 -19.54 -16.22
C LEU A 3 7.77 -21.01 -15.78
N SER A 4 8.59 -21.47 -14.84
CA SER A 4 8.55 -22.85 -14.34
C SER A 4 7.70 -22.98 -13.06
N GLU A 5 7.15 -24.17 -12.82
CA GLU A 5 6.45 -24.45 -11.56
C GLU A 5 7.36 -24.32 -10.34
N ALA A 6 8.68 -24.54 -10.49
CA ALA A 6 9.66 -24.31 -9.43
C ALA A 6 9.74 -22.83 -9.04
N GLN A 7 9.68 -21.91 -10.02
CA GLN A 7 9.66 -20.47 -9.76
C GLN A 7 8.34 -20.05 -9.10
N ILE A 8 7.21 -20.62 -9.50
CA ILE A 8 5.91 -20.37 -8.87
C ILE A 8 5.92 -20.85 -7.41
N ARG A 9 6.46 -22.03 -7.12
CA ARG A 9 6.62 -22.53 -5.73
C ARG A 9 7.54 -21.63 -4.91
N SER A 10 8.63 -21.13 -5.50
CA SER A 10 9.53 -20.17 -4.83
C SER A 10 8.79 -18.86 -4.47
N LEU A 11 7.95 -18.35 -5.39
CA LEU A 11 7.09 -17.20 -5.12
C LEU A 11 6.12 -17.48 -3.95
N GLN A 12 5.43 -18.64 -3.98
CA GLN A 12 4.50 -19.01 -2.91
C GLN A 12 5.19 -19.11 -1.54
N LYS A 13 6.42 -19.63 -1.49
CA LYS A 13 7.21 -19.66 -0.26
C LYS A 13 7.49 -18.24 0.25
N LYS A 14 7.97 -17.35 -0.62
CA LYS A 14 8.20 -15.93 -0.26
C LYS A 14 6.92 -15.23 0.20
N GLN A 15 5.79 -15.55 -0.43
CA GLN A 15 4.47 -15.02 0.01
C GLN A 15 4.11 -15.55 1.40
N ALA A 16 4.35 -16.81 1.70
CA ALA A 16 4.09 -17.40 3.02
C ALA A 16 4.96 -16.76 4.10
N ASP A 17 6.27 -16.58 3.85
CA ASP A 17 7.20 -15.93 4.76
C ASP A 17 6.77 -14.47 5.02
N SER A 18 6.47 -13.71 3.96
CA SER A 18 5.98 -12.33 4.07
C SER A 18 4.60 -12.22 4.75
N ASN A 19 3.76 -13.24 4.64
CA ASN A 19 2.49 -13.31 5.35
C ASN A 19 2.68 -13.59 6.84
N ALA A 20 3.66 -14.42 7.21
CA ALA A 20 4.01 -14.65 8.59
C ALA A 20 4.51 -13.36 9.28
N ASP A 21 5.37 -12.60 8.60
CA ASP A 21 5.85 -11.31 9.12
C ASP A 21 4.72 -10.29 9.22
N TRP A 22 3.86 -10.21 8.21
CA TRP A 22 2.69 -9.31 8.23
C TRP A 22 1.73 -9.64 9.39
N ARG A 23 1.52 -10.93 9.68
CA ARG A 23 0.69 -11.34 10.82
C ARG A 23 1.27 -10.88 12.15
N LYS A 24 2.58 -11.09 12.37
CA LYS A 24 3.26 -10.62 13.58
C LYS A 24 3.12 -9.12 13.80
N GLU A 25 3.14 -8.35 12.71
CA GLU A 25 3.06 -6.89 12.76
C GLU A 25 1.63 -6.37 12.95
N TRP A 26 0.63 -6.99 12.31
CA TRP A 26 -0.71 -6.42 12.16
C TRP A 26 -1.85 -7.22 12.78
N LEU A 27 -1.69 -8.54 13.00
CA LEU A 27 -2.76 -9.41 13.52
C LEU A 27 -2.49 -9.88 14.95
N ASP A 28 -1.25 -10.21 15.26
CA ASP A 28 -0.89 -10.81 16.56
C ASP A 28 -0.81 -9.76 17.70
N PRO A 29 -0.50 -8.46 17.45
CA PRO A 29 -0.48 -7.47 18.51
C PRO A 29 -1.88 -7.19 19.09
N PRO A 30 -1.99 -6.95 20.40
CA PRO A 30 -3.24 -6.49 21.00
C PRO A 30 -3.65 -5.10 20.46
N PRO A 31 -4.96 -4.75 20.54
CA PRO A 31 -5.50 -3.56 19.87
C PRO A 31 -4.82 -2.22 20.24
N ASP A 32 -4.38 -2.06 21.47
CA ASP A 32 -3.66 -0.86 21.94
C ASP A 32 -2.27 -0.76 21.28
N LYS A 33 -1.54 -1.87 21.18
CA LYS A 33 -0.24 -1.92 20.50
C LYS A 33 -0.37 -1.70 19.01
N LEU A 34 -1.41 -2.24 18.39
CA LEU A 34 -1.70 -2.00 16.98
C LEU A 34 -2.03 -0.52 16.71
N ARG A 35 -2.81 0.13 17.58
CA ARG A 35 -3.08 1.57 17.48
C ARG A 35 -1.80 2.40 17.60
N GLU A 36 -0.94 2.07 18.57
CA GLU A 36 0.33 2.75 18.74
C GLU A 36 1.24 2.54 17.53
N HIS A 37 1.36 1.33 17.03
CA HIS A 37 2.14 1.03 15.83
C HIS A 37 1.66 1.86 14.62
N ARG A 38 0.35 1.92 14.37
CA ARG A 38 -0.24 2.76 13.32
C ARG A 38 0.06 4.24 13.54
N TYR A 39 0.00 4.70 14.78
CA TYR A 39 0.32 6.08 15.12
C TYR A 39 1.78 6.40 14.78
N GLN A 40 2.72 5.57 15.19
CA GLN A 40 4.14 5.79 14.91
C GLN A 40 4.44 5.78 13.41
N LEU A 41 3.83 4.87 12.65
CA LEU A 41 3.97 4.86 11.18
C LEU A 41 3.45 6.14 10.53
N LEU A 42 2.27 6.61 10.92
CA LEU A 42 1.69 7.81 10.36
C LEU A 42 2.44 9.07 10.82
N LEU A 43 2.89 9.11 12.07
CA LEU A 43 3.72 10.19 12.60
C LEU A 43 4.99 10.33 11.77
N SER A 44 5.77 9.25 11.63
CA SER A 44 7.01 9.27 10.86
C SER A 44 6.77 9.72 9.42
N ARG A 45 5.78 9.15 8.72
CA ARG A 45 5.46 9.54 7.35
C ARG A 45 5.01 11.00 7.21
N THR A 46 4.29 11.52 8.20
CA THR A 46 3.86 12.91 8.18
C THR A 46 5.04 13.84 8.43
N GLU A 47 5.92 13.46 9.35
CA GLU A 47 7.15 14.23 9.67
C GLU A 47 8.15 14.24 8.51
N ASP A 48 8.19 13.20 7.66
CA ASP A 48 9.01 13.18 6.43
C ASP A 48 8.65 14.34 5.47
N PHE A 49 7.38 14.77 5.46
CA PHE A 49 6.92 15.86 4.61
C PHE A 49 6.89 17.22 5.31
N TYR A 50 6.37 17.27 6.54
CA TYR A 50 6.08 18.52 7.23
C TYR A 50 7.14 18.93 8.27
N GLY A 51 8.15 18.06 8.49
CA GLY A 51 9.05 18.19 9.63
C GLY A 51 8.36 17.84 10.94
N THR A 52 9.04 18.08 12.06
CA THR A 52 8.59 17.68 13.41
C THR A 52 7.19 18.19 13.72
N LEU A 53 6.29 17.27 14.11
CA LEU A 53 4.94 17.60 14.51
C LEU A 53 4.86 18.04 15.97
N GLN A 54 3.99 19.01 16.23
CA GLN A 54 3.64 19.49 17.57
C GLN A 54 2.35 18.84 18.08
N GLU A 55 1.99 19.09 19.33
CA GLU A 55 0.84 18.43 19.97
C GLU A 55 -0.50 18.59 19.22
N PRO A 56 -0.86 19.74 18.61
CA PRO A 56 -2.12 19.82 17.85
C PRO A 56 -2.20 18.85 16.67
N GLN A 57 -1.11 18.70 15.89
CA GLN A 57 -1.06 17.76 14.76
C GLN A 57 -1.01 16.31 15.23
N LYS A 58 -0.26 16.03 16.31
CA LYS A 58 -0.20 14.71 16.93
C LYS A 58 -1.57 14.28 17.48
N ALA A 59 -2.31 15.21 18.09
CA ALA A 59 -3.68 14.97 18.54
C ALA A 59 -4.63 14.65 17.37
N ALA A 60 -4.51 15.37 16.24
CA ALA A 60 -5.28 15.10 15.04
C ALA A 60 -5.00 13.69 14.48
N LEU A 61 -3.72 13.27 14.42
CA LEU A 61 -3.34 11.91 14.03
C LEU A 61 -3.93 10.84 14.96
N ARG A 62 -3.85 11.04 16.27
CA ARG A 62 -4.44 10.10 17.25
C ARG A 62 -5.95 9.99 17.09
N SER A 63 -6.62 11.13 16.87
CA SER A 63 -8.07 11.17 16.63
C SER A 63 -8.46 10.40 15.37
N TYR A 64 -7.76 10.61 14.27
CA TYR A 64 -7.95 9.86 13.02
C TYR A 64 -7.83 8.35 13.25
N ILE A 65 -6.76 7.89 13.92
CA ILE A 65 -6.54 6.47 14.17
C ILE A 65 -7.62 5.86 15.07
N ALA A 66 -8.06 6.61 16.07
CA ALA A 66 -9.11 6.14 16.99
C ALA A 66 -10.47 5.99 16.31
N GLN A 67 -10.75 6.78 15.26
CA GLN A 67 -12.01 6.77 14.52
C GLN A 67 -11.97 5.86 13.27
N SER A 68 -10.76 5.43 12.86
CA SER A 68 -10.58 4.65 11.63
C SER A 68 -11.21 3.27 11.75
N SER A 69 -11.96 2.87 10.72
CA SER A 69 -12.52 1.54 10.56
C SER A 69 -11.51 0.48 10.07
N PHE A 70 -10.21 0.78 10.15
CA PHE A 70 -9.17 -0.15 9.73
C PHE A 70 -9.28 -1.51 10.47
N ASP A 71 -9.44 -2.55 9.67
CA ASP A 71 -9.54 -3.94 10.11
C ASP A 71 -8.40 -4.75 9.46
N PRO A 72 -7.40 -5.16 10.25
CA PRO A 72 -6.27 -5.92 9.72
C PRO A 72 -6.68 -7.30 9.19
N GLN A 73 -7.75 -7.92 9.72
CA GLN A 73 -8.23 -9.22 9.23
C GLN A 73 -8.75 -9.10 7.80
N ARG A 74 -9.56 -8.08 7.50
CA ARG A 74 -10.05 -7.82 6.14
C ARG A 74 -8.91 -7.51 5.17
N THR A 75 -7.96 -6.71 5.60
CA THR A 75 -6.78 -6.37 4.80
C THR A 75 -5.94 -7.62 4.50
N TYR A 76 -5.77 -8.50 5.50
CA TYR A 76 -5.05 -9.76 5.32
C TYR A 76 -5.76 -10.73 4.38
N ALA A 77 -7.06 -10.87 4.49
CA ALA A 77 -7.85 -11.72 3.60
C ALA A 77 -7.71 -11.28 2.14
N GLU A 78 -7.80 -9.97 1.87
CA GLU A 78 -7.60 -9.44 0.52
C GLU A 78 -6.16 -9.63 0.02
N ARG A 79 -5.16 -9.46 0.90
CA ARG A 79 -3.76 -9.76 0.58
C ARG A 79 -3.60 -11.20 0.10
N GLN A 80 -4.18 -12.17 0.84
CA GLN A 80 -4.14 -13.58 0.47
C GLN A 80 -4.86 -13.85 -0.85
N ARG A 81 -6.04 -13.24 -1.06
CA ARG A 81 -6.78 -13.35 -2.32
C ARG A 81 -5.93 -12.89 -3.52
N ARG A 82 -5.28 -11.71 -3.40
CA ARG A 82 -4.41 -11.15 -4.46
C ARG A 82 -3.21 -12.07 -4.76
N GLN A 83 -2.62 -12.66 -3.74
CA GLN A 83 -1.51 -13.60 -3.89
C GLN A 83 -1.96 -14.88 -4.61
N GLN A 84 -3.10 -15.44 -4.24
CA GLN A 84 -3.70 -16.61 -4.89
C GLN A 84 -4.05 -16.33 -6.36
N ASP A 85 -4.66 -15.16 -6.63
CA ASP A 85 -4.98 -14.73 -8.00
C ASP A 85 -3.70 -14.62 -8.85
N LEU A 86 -2.62 -14.03 -8.33
CA LEU A 86 -1.33 -13.98 -9.03
C LEU A 86 -0.81 -15.37 -9.38
N VAL A 87 -0.83 -16.29 -8.43
CA VAL A 87 -0.37 -17.68 -8.67
C VAL A 87 -1.19 -18.36 -9.77
N GLN A 88 -2.51 -18.18 -9.75
CA GLN A 88 -3.39 -18.73 -10.79
C GLN A 88 -3.08 -18.14 -12.18
N VAL A 89 -2.88 -16.81 -12.25
CA VAL A 89 -2.53 -16.14 -13.51
C VAL A 89 -1.17 -16.63 -14.02
N LEU A 90 -0.17 -16.75 -13.16
CA LEU A 90 1.15 -17.24 -13.56
C LEU A 90 1.11 -18.70 -14.06
N ARG A 91 0.30 -19.56 -13.45
CA ARG A 91 0.10 -20.94 -13.94
C ARG A 91 -0.58 -20.98 -15.30
N LYS A 92 -1.58 -20.11 -15.53
CA LYS A 92 -2.20 -19.99 -16.86
C LYS A 92 -1.18 -19.52 -17.91
N ILE A 93 -0.37 -18.52 -17.59
CA ILE A 93 0.69 -18.03 -18.48
C ILE A 93 1.71 -19.14 -18.79
N ALA A 94 2.11 -19.94 -17.79
CA ALA A 94 3.02 -21.05 -17.97
C ALA A 94 2.44 -22.17 -18.86
N ALA A 95 1.14 -22.40 -18.80
CA ALA A 95 0.45 -23.38 -19.63
C ALA A 95 0.29 -22.90 -21.09
N GLU A 96 0.11 -21.61 -21.31
CA GLU A 96 -0.14 -20.96 -22.61
C GLU A 96 1.15 -20.54 -23.33
N ARG A 97 2.14 -21.44 -23.39
CA ARG A 97 3.49 -21.15 -23.90
C ARG A 97 3.49 -20.44 -25.25
N GLY A 98 4.12 -19.27 -25.30
CA GLY A 98 4.39 -18.52 -26.53
C GLY A 98 3.27 -17.59 -27.01
N ASN A 99 2.09 -17.58 -26.36
CA ASN A 99 1.01 -16.66 -26.73
C ASN A 99 1.14 -15.33 -25.97
N THR A 100 1.86 -14.37 -26.59
CA THR A 100 2.12 -13.04 -26.01
C THR A 100 0.84 -12.24 -25.77
N ASP A 101 -0.14 -12.31 -26.66
CA ASP A 101 -1.37 -11.53 -26.53
C ASP A 101 -2.25 -12.05 -25.40
N GLN A 102 -2.33 -13.36 -25.24
CA GLN A 102 -3.03 -13.99 -24.12
C GLN A 102 -2.33 -13.72 -22.80
N THR A 103 -0.99 -13.79 -22.75
CA THR A 103 -0.20 -13.42 -21.58
C THR A 103 -0.48 -11.96 -21.18
N ARG A 104 -0.50 -11.05 -22.15
CA ARG A 104 -0.81 -9.63 -21.90
C ARG A 104 -2.24 -9.45 -21.37
N ALA A 105 -3.21 -10.16 -21.94
CA ALA A 105 -4.60 -10.10 -21.48
C ALA A 105 -4.76 -10.63 -20.04
N LEU A 106 -4.11 -11.73 -19.68
CA LEU A 106 -4.11 -12.30 -18.33
C LEU A 106 -3.50 -11.32 -17.31
N LEU A 107 -2.36 -10.70 -17.66
CA LEU A 107 -1.71 -9.71 -16.78
C LEU A 107 -2.56 -8.44 -16.60
N ARG A 108 -3.17 -7.93 -17.69
CA ARG A 108 -4.09 -6.77 -17.60
C ARG A 108 -5.30 -7.10 -16.72
N GLY A 109 -5.89 -8.28 -16.88
CA GLY A 109 -6.99 -8.73 -16.03
C GLY A 109 -6.59 -8.83 -14.56
N TYR A 110 -5.39 -9.34 -14.25
CA TYR A 110 -4.85 -9.36 -12.90
C TYR A 110 -4.67 -7.94 -12.34
N LEU A 111 -4.04 -7.03 -13.09
CA LEU A 111 -3.85 -5.64 -12.67
C LEU A 111 -5.18 -4.92 -12.42
N ALA A 112 -6.20 -5.17 -13.24
CA ALA A 112 -7.54 -4.65 -13.01
C ALA A 112 -8.12 -5.13 -11.66
N ARG A 113 -7.96 -6.43 -11.31
CA ARG A 113 -8.41 -6.99 -10.04
C ARG A 113 -7.53 -6.61 -8.83
N LEU A 114 -6.30 -6.13 -9.05
CA LEU A 114 -5.49 -5.49 -8.01
C LEU A 114 -6.04 -4.11 -7.66
N ASN A 115 -6.39 -3.31 -8.69
CA ASN A 115 -6.91 -1.96 -8.51
C ASN A 115 -8.33 -1.98 -7.95
N THR A 116 -9.17 -2.89 -8.44
CA THR A 116 -10.56 -3.01 -8.05
C THR A 116 -10.82 -4.45 -7.64
N SER A 117 -10.90 -4.70 -6.32
CA SER A 117 -11.17 -6.04 -5.82
C SER A 117 -12.49 -6.59 -6.38
N PRO A 118 -12.56 -7.86 -6.82
CA PRO A 118 -13.82 -8.48 -7.20
C PRO A 118 -14.77 -8.71 -6.01
N ASP A 119 -14.28 -8.60 -4.77
CA ASP A 119 -15.10 -8.63 -3.56
C ASP A 119 -15.72 -7.26 -3.30
N ALA A 120 -17.03 -7.14 -3.55
CA ALA A 120 -17.78 -5.90 -3.35
C ALA A 120 -17.80 -5.43 -1.87
N ALA A 121 -17.70 -6.36 -0.90
CA ALA A 121 -17.63 -6.00 0.51
C ALA A 121 -16.26 -5.37 0.83
N TYR A 122 -15.19 -5.92 0.29
CA TYR A 122 -13.87 -5.33 0.41
C TYR A 122 -13.77 -3.99 -0.32
N GLN A 123 -14.37 -3.84 -1.51
CA GLN A 123 -14.39 -2.55 -2.22
C GLN A 123 -15.00 -1.45 -1.36
N ARG A 124 -16.19 -1.68 -0.78
CA ARG A 124 -16.83 -0.71 0.11
C ARG A 124 -15.95 -0.35 1.31
N TYR A 125 -15.36 -1.35 1.94
CA TYR A 125 -14.42 -1.15 3.04
C TYR A 125 -13.20 -0.30 2.60
N ALA A 126 -12.59 -0.61 1.47
CA ALA A 126 -11.44 0.13 0.94
C ALA A 126 -11.81 1.60 0.61
N THR A 127 -12.99 1.83 0.02
CA THR A 127 -13.51 3.20 -0.22
C THR A 127 -13.68 3.96 1.10
N THR A 128 -14.29 3.34 2.11
CA THR A 128 -14.41 3.95 3.44
C THR A 128 -13.06 4.35 4.03
N LEU A 129 -12.05 3.47 3.92
CA LEU A 129 -10.69 3.78 4.41
C LEU A 129 -10.05 4.95 3.66
N VAL A 130 -10.29 5.07 2.35
CA VAL A 130 -9.80 6.22 1.56
C VAL A 130 -10.47 7.51 2.03
N ASP A 131 -11.79 7.52 2.20
CA ASP A 131 -12.55 8.69 2.65
C ASP A 131 -12.13 9.12 4.07
N GLU A 132 -11.96 8.16 4.99
CA GLU A 132 -11.41 8.39 6.32
C GLU A 132 -9.99 8.97 6.25
N GLY A 133 -9.15 8.41 5.38
CA GLY A 133 -7.78 8.88 5.14
C GLY A 133 -7.73 10.31 4.63
N CYS A 134 -8.57 10.66 3.65
CA CYS A 134 -8.69 12.02 3.12
C CYS A 134 -9.14 13.00 4.22
N THR A 135 -10.13 12.60 5.03
CA THR A 135 -10.62 13.41 6.16
C THR A 135 -9.54 13.61 7.22
N GLY A 136 -8.86 12.53 7.61
CA GLY A 136 -7.77 12.59 8.58
C GLY A 136 -6.60 13.45 8.08
N PHE A 137 -6.22 13.30 6.81
CA PHE A 137 -5.21 14.15 6.18
C PHE A 137 -5.60 15.63 6.22
N ALA A 138 -6.84 15.96 5.86
CA ALA A 138 -7.33 17.34 5.88
C ALA A 138 -7.27 17.94 7.29
N GLN A 139 -7.64 17.18 8.32
CA GLN A 139 -7.56 17.62 9.72
C GLN A 139 -6.11 17.89 10.15
N VAL A 140 -5.19 16.97 9.86
CA VAL A 140 -3.77 17.14 10.17
C VAL A 140 -3.18 18.33 9.40
N HIS A 141 -3.45 18.43 8.10
CA HIS A 141 -2.98 19.54 7.26
C HIS A 141 -3.50 20.90 7.74
N SER A 142 -4.77 20.97 8.15
CA SER A 142 -5.37 22.21 8.68
C SER A 142 -4.69 22.68 9.96
N ALA A 143 -4.15 21.78 10.77
CA ALA A 143 -3.41 22.08 11.98
C ALA A 143 -1.93 22.47 11.73
N MET A 144 -1.44 22.37 10.47
CA MET A 144 -0.04 22.71 10.14
C MET A 144 0.20 24.21 10.15
N THR A 145 1.37 24.61 10.65
CA THR A 145 1.85 25.99 10.56
C THR A 145 2.21 26.35 9.11
N PRO A 146 2.27 27.65 8.76
CA PRO A 146 2.74 28.10 7.44
C PRO A 146 4.13 27.54 7.09
N ALA A 147 5.06 27.51 8.05
CA ALA A 147 6.40 26.98 7.85
C ALA A 147 6.38 25.47 7.51
N GLN A 148 5.58 24.69 8.22
CA GLN A 148 5.42 23.26 7.93
C GLN A 148 4.80 23.01 6.54
N ARG A 149 3.83 23.82 6.11
CA ARG A 149 3.27 23.73 4.76
C ARG A 149 4.30 24.02 3.67
N LEU A 150 5.16 25.04 3.89
CA LEU A 150 6.28 25.31 2.99
C LEU A 150 7.28 24.16 2.94
N GLN A 151 7.57 23.54 4.09
CA GLN A 151 8.42 22.35 4.15
C GLN A 151 7.82 21.19 3.32
N ALA A 152 6.52 20.96 3.43
CA ALA A 152 5.85 19.91 2.63
C ALA A 152 5.95 20.18 1.12
N VAL A 153 5.79 21.43 0.68
CA VAL A 153 5.98 21.82 -0.73
C VAL A 153 7.42 21.54 -1.18
N ALA A 154 8.41 21.89 -0.36
CA ALA A 154 9.81 21.61 -0.68
C ALA A 154 10.11 20.10 -0.75
N SER A 155 9.54 19.30 0.16
CA SER A 155 9.69 17.84 0.16
C SER A 155 9.08 17.21 -1.11
N ILE A 156 7.90 17.65 -1.53
CA ILE A 156 7.26 17.18 -2.78
C ILE A 156 8.07 17.61 -4.01
N GLY A 157 8.60 18.84 -4.03
CA GLY A 157 9.46 19.32 -5.11
C GLY A 157 10.77 18.51 -5.24
N ALA A 158 11.33 18.03 -4.13
CA ALA A 158 12.49 17.14 -4.17
C ALA A 158 12.16 15.81 -4.86
N TYR A 159 11.01 15.19 -4.56
CA TYR A 159 10.55 13.98 -5.27
C TYR A 159 10.33 14.23 -6.77
N GLU A 160 9.79 15.38 -7.16
CA GLU A 160 9.64 15.75 -8.57
C GLU A 160 11.00 15.74 -9.28
N GLN A 161 12.04 16.35 -8.69
CA GLN A 161 13.38 16.35 -9.23
C GLN A 161 13.99 14.94 -9.33
N ASP A 162 13.78 14.10 -8.34
CA ASP A 162 14.21 12.72 -8.37
C ASP A 162 13.56 11.95 -9.53
N PHE A 163 12.25 12.11 -9.75
CA PHE A 163 11.55 11.48 -10.88
C PHE A 163 12.03 11.99 -12.24
N ILE A 164 12.28 13.30 -12.38
CA ILE A 164 12.86 13.88 -13.61
C ILE A 164 14.24 13.27 -13.88
N THR A 165 15.09 13.18 -12.85
CA THR A 165 16.42 12.59 -12.95
C THR A 165 16.37 11.12 -13.37
N LEU A 166 15.51 10.33 -12.73
CA LEU A 166 15.32 8.92 -13.07
C LEU A 166 14.76 8.72 -14.49
N ALA A 167 13.86 9.58 -14.93
CA ALA A 167 13.34 9.53 -16.29
C ALA A 167 14.42 9.83 -17.34
N ALA A 168 15.30 10.82 -17.06
CA ALA A 168 16.41 11.16 -17.94
C ALA A 168 17.44 10.03 -18.08
N GLN A 169 17.69 9.26 -17.03
CA GLN A 169 18.61 8.11 -17.05
C GLN A 169 18.14 6.96 -17.95
N ARG A 170 16.83 6.83 -18.20
CA ARG A 170 16.26 5.79 -19.08
C ARG A 170 16.37 6.11 -20.57
N VAL A 171 16.76 7.32 -20.93
CA VAL A 171 16.85 7.79 -22.33
C VAL A 171 18.29 7.73 -22.86
N ALA A 172 19.28 7.40 -22.02
CA ALA A 172 20.65 7.13 -22.49
C ALA A 172 20.68 5.75 -23.18
N PRO A 173 21.12 5.67 -24.46
CA PRO A 173 21.19 4.43 -25.26
C PRO A 173 22.21 3.44 -24.69
#